data_a1bd0e446713c9c94d4a6bf31c7b88cf
#
_entry.id   a1bd0e446713c9c94d4a6bf31c7b88cf
#
_cell.length_a   1.000
_cell.length_b   1.000
_cell.length_c   1.000
_cell.angle_alpha   90.00
_cell.angle_beta   90.00
_cell.angle_gamma   90.00
#
_symmetry.space_group_name_H-M   'P 1'
#
loop_
_entity.id
_entity.type
_entity.pdbx_description
1 polymer ?
#
loop_
_entity_poly.entity_id
_entity_poly.type
_entity_poly.pdbx_seq_one_letter_code
_entity_poly.pdbx_strand_id
1 'polypeptide(L)'
;KPMRVLSRLAWPGELRQEFISGGAQKMPEPVYEPLDPTPVLDGVAAARRLLRPGSVVDDWLEGEARSIESTALMLSSVGTPAFHSHSRTVYGVPTQPLRYDPATPLTRAEQIHAAIEELTHVDLLRPPVRNLTGDQIAAYLRPKVQAHFGDDAPEILVVDELSANAVATATKVKVRRDARFTERDGAQLLNHEAFIHVGTALNGRLQSDLPILSVGHPGTTRTQEGLAVFSEFVSGNLELDRLRRLADRTLAVQMVCDGADF
;
A
#
# COMPACT_ATOMS: atom_id res chain seq x y z
N LYS A 1 14.04 13.61 2.09
CA LYS A 1 12.55 13.71 1.96
C LYS A 1 12.01 12.39 1.42
N PRO A 2 10.88 11.88 1.90
CA PRO A 2 10.28 10.66 1.34
C PRO A 2 9.95 10.88 -0.14
N MET A 3 10.19 9.87 -0.99
CA MET A 3 10.04 9.96 -2.44
C MET A 3 8.58 10.05 -2.93
N ARG A 4 7.60 9.86 -2.03
CA ARG A 4 6.16 9.98 -2.31
C ARG A 4 5.71 9.22 -3.56
N VAL A 5 6.06 7.93 -3.66
CA VAL A 5 5.81 7.08 -4.83
C VAL A 5 4.37 7.18 -5.33
N LEU A 6 3.38 6.94 -4.47
CA LEU A 6 1.97 6.94 -4.86
C LEU A 6 1.50 8.27 -5.45
N SER A 7 1.89 9.40 -4.86
CA SER A 7 1.47 10.71 -5.36
C SER A 7 2.13 11.11 -6.69
N ARG A 8 3.26 10.48 -7.03
CA ARG A 8 3.93 10.69 -8.32
C ARG A 8 3.37 9.83 -9.44
N LEU A 9 2.74 8.71 -9.10
CA LEU A 9 2.18 7.75 -10.05
C LEU A 9 0.66 7.83 -10.16
N ALA A 10 0.00 8.53 -9.24
CA ALA A 10 -1.45 8.70 -9.28
C ALA A 10 -1.87 9.57 -10.47
N TRP A 11 -2.93 9.15 -11.16
CA TRP A 11 -3.56 9.99 -12.16
C TRP A 11 -4.20 11.22 -11.52
N PRO A 12 -4.18 12.38 -12.20
CA PRO A 12 -5.00 13.51 -11.81
C PRO A 12 -6.48 13.11 -11.67
N GLY A 13 -7.17 13.70 -10.70
CA GLY A 13 -8.56 13.34 -10.40
C GLY A 13 -9.49 13.48 -11.62
N GLU A 14 -9.31 14.53 -12.40
CA GLU A 14 -10.05 14.79 -13.64
C GLU A 14 -9.85 13.69 -14.67
N LEU A 15 -8.60 13.30 -14.93
CA LEU A 15 -8.26 12.24 -15.89
C LEU A 15 -8.85 10.89 -15.47
N ARG A 16 -8.83 10.59 -14.17
CA ARG A 16 -9.47 9.39 -13.63
C ARG A 16 -10.98 9.43 -13.82
N GLN A 17 -11.61 10.58 -13.57
CA GLN A 17 -13.05 10.75 -13.73
C GLN A 17 -13.46 10.62 -15.19
N GLU A 18 -12.72 11.20 -16.12
CA GLU A 18 -12.92 11.07 -17.56
C GLU A 18 -12.84 9.61 -18.01
N PHE A 19 -11.82 8.87 -17.57
CA PHE A 19 -11.65 7.46 -17.85
C PHE A 19 -12.85 6.62 -17.38
N ILE A 20 -13.30 6.82 -16.12
CA ILE A 20 -14.43 6.07 -15.56
C ILE A 20 -15.74 6.43 -16.28
N SER A 21 -16.01 7.72 -16.50
CA SER A 21 -17.24 8.18 -17.19
C SER A 21 -17.28 7.78 -18.66
N GLY A 22 -16.11 7.63 -19.29
CA GLY A 22 -15.96 7.07 -20.65
C GLY A 22 -16.10 5.55 -20.70
N GLY A 23 -16.47 4.88 -19.62
CA GLY A 23 -16.67 3.44 -19.58
C GLY A 23 -15.36 2.65 -19.64
N ALA A 24 -14.24 3.26 -19.28
CA ALA A 24 -12.90 2.64 -19.32
C ALA A 24 -12.53 2.04 -20.70
N GLN A 25 -12.96 2.67 -21.78
CA GLN A 25 -12.75 2.15 -23.16
C GLN A 25 -11.44 2.62 -23.80
N LYS A 26 -10.83 3.65 -23.25
CA LYS A 26 -9.59 4.23 -23.80
C LYS A 26 -8.59 4.50 -22.68
N MET A 27 -7.38 3.93 -22.83
CA MET A 27 -6.29 4.22 -21.88
C MET A 27 -5.97 5.72 -21.88
N PRO A 28 -5.97 6.38 -20.73
CA PRO A 28 -5.54 7.76 -20.65
C PRO A 28 -4.03 7.89 -20.81
N GLU A 29 -3.59 9.06 -21.25
CA GLU A 29 -2.18 9.39 -21.45
C GLU A 29 -1.71 10.41 -20.38
N PRO A 30 -1.49 9.99 -19.12
CA PRO A 30 -1.03 10.89 -18.09
C PRO A 30 0.38 11.36 -18.37
N VAL A 31 0.62 12.66 -18.12
CA VAL A 31 1.97 13.23 -18.16
C VAL A 31 2.59 13.06 -16.77
N TYR A 32 3.68 12.32 -16.71
CA TYR A 32 4.45 12.14 -15.48
C TYR A 32 5.70 13.01 -15.48
N GLU A 33 6.01 13.62 -14.34
CA GLU A 33 7.28 14.31 -14.12
C GLU A 33 8.30 13.30 -13.54
N PRO A 34 9.34 12.90 -14.29
CA PRO A 34 10.40 12.03 -13.80
C PRO A 34 11.09 12.65 -12.58
N LEU A 35 11.44 11.83 -11.61
CA LEU A 35 12.27 12.24 -10.48
C LEU A 35 13.71 12.43 -10.98
N ASP A 36 14.37 13.55 -10.60
CA ASP A 36 15.83 13.59 -10.65
C ASP A 36 16.37 12.65 -9.54
N PRO A 37 17.02 11.53 -9.88
CA PRO A 37 17.51 10.57 -8.91
C PRO A 37 18.81 11.02 -8.23
N THR A 38 19.55 11.97 -8.81
CA THR A 38 20.91 12.39 -8.40
C THR A 38 21.01 12.68 -6.91
N PRO A 39 20.15 13.50 -6.29
CA PRO A 39 20.28 13.82 -4.87
C PRO A 39 20.07 12.59 -3.95
N VAL A 40 19.25 11.63 -4.40
CA VAL A 40 19.00 10.39 -3.64
C VAL A 40 20.19 9.45 -3.78
N LEU A 41 20.72 9.28 -4.98
CA LEU A 41 21.88 8.43 -5.26
C LEU A 41 23.13 8.93 -4.52
N ASP A 42 23.36 10.23 -4.52
CA ASP A 42 24.47 10.85 -3.78
C ASP A 42 24.33 10.62 -2.27
N GLY A 43 23.11 10.77 -1.74
CA GLY A 43 22.82 10.51 -0.32
C GLY A 43 23.05 9.04 0.05
N VAL A 44 22.59 8.10 -0.79
CA VAL A 44 22.82 6.66 -0.61
C VAL A 44 24.32 6.35 -0.68
N ALA A 45 25.04 6.88 -1.65
CA ALA A 45 26.49 6.68 -1.78
C ALA A 45 27.24 7.23 -0.55
N ALA A 46 26.82 8.37 -0.02
CA ALA A 46 27.38 8.93 1.22
C ALA A 46 27.11 8.04 2.43
N ALA A 47 25.88 7.53 2.58
CA ALA A 47 25.52 6.64 3.65
C ALA A 47 26.30 5.32 3.61
N ARG A 48 26.46 4.71 2.43
CA ARG A 48 27.22 3.47 2.24
C ARG A 48 28.67 3.56 2.74
N ARG A 49 29.31 4.73 2.62
CA ARG A 49 30.68 4.95 3.13
C ARG A 49 30.79 4.86 4.66
N LEU A 50 29.67 4.95 5.38
CA LEU A 50 29.62 4.86 6.83
C LEU A 50 29.35 3.43 7.32
N LEU A 51 28.91 2.52 6.45
CA LEU A 51 28.57 1.15 6.80
C LEU A 51 29.86 0.34 7.12
N ARG A 52 29.72 -0.56 8.08
CA ARG A 52 30.81 -1.45 8.55
C ARG A 52 30.48 -2.89 8.15
N PRO A 53 31.27 -3.53 7.29
CA PRO A 53 31.05 -4.93 6.91
C PRO A 53 30.99 -5.87 8.12
N GLY A 54 30.05 -6.83 8.09
CA GLY A 54 29.89 -7.85 9.13
C GLY A 54 29.03 -7.45 10.34
N SER A 55 28.45 -6.26 10.33
CA SER A 55 27.40 -5.87 11.27
C SER A 55 26.02 -6.22 10.70
N VAL A 56 25.19 -6.95 11.47
CA VAL A 56 23.82 -7.31 11.06
C VAL A 56 22.98 -6.06 10.75
N VAL A 57 23.18 -4.98 11.50
CA VAL A 57 22.50 -3.72 11.30
C VAL A 57 22.95 -3.03 10.02
N ASP A 58 24.28 -3.02 9.77
CA ASP A 58 24.83 -2.39 8.57
C ASP A 58 24.48 -3.19 7.30
N ASP A 59 24.46 -4.53 7.38
CA ASP A 59 23.98 -5.38 6.28
C ASP A 59 22.50 -5.14 5.95
N TRP A 60 21.67 -4.92 7.00
CA TRP A 60 20.28 -4.51 6.80
C TRP A 60 20.18 -3.11 6.19
N LEU A 61 20.95 -2.13 6.67
CA LEU A 61 21.00 -0.78 6.11
C LEU A 61 21.44 -0.76 4.65
N GLU A 62 22.39 -1.63 4.26
CA GLU A 62 22.75 -1.80 2.84
C GLU A 62 21.59 -2.33 2.01
N GLY A 63 20.77 -3.25 2.56
CA GLY A 63 19.54 -3.71 1.93
C GLY A 63 18.55 -2.55 1.69
N GLU A 64 18.37 -1.68 2.68
CA GLU A 64 17.54 -0.50 2.58
C GLU A 64 18.10 0.54 1.60
N ALA A 65 19.41 0.75 1.58
CA ALA A 65 20.08 1.62 0.63
C ALA A 65 19.82 1.18 -0.83
N ARG A 66 19.92 -0.12 -1.11
CA ARG A 66 19.57 -0.69 -2.43
C ARG A 66 18.11 -0.49 -2.78
N SER A 67 17.20 -0.65 -1.82
CA SER A 67 15.77 -0.44 -2.02
C SER A 67 15.44 1.03 -2.35
N ILE A 68 16.07 1.97 -1.64
CA ILE A 68 15.93 3.41 -1.86
C ILE A 68 16.47 3.80 -3.24
N GLU A 69 17.66 3.30 -3.61
CA GLU A 69 18.28 3.51 -4.92
C GLU A 69 17.39 3.00 -6.05
N SER A 70 16.92 1.74 -5.96
CA SER A 70 16.01 1.14 -6.94
C SER A 70 14.71 1.93 -7.08
N THR A 71 14.19 2.46 -5.97
CA THR A 71 12.97 3.29 -5.99
C THR A 71 13.21 4.63 -6.68
N ALA A 72 14.38 5.26 -6.46
CA ALA A 72 14.73 6.50 -7.14
C ALA A 72 14.88 6.29 -8.66
N LEU A 73 15.53 5.20 -9.07
CA LEU A 73 15.67 4.82 -10.48
C LEU A 73 14.32 4.46 -11.12
N MET A 74 13.44 3.79 -10.40
CA MET A 74 12.06 3.54 -10.85
C MET A 74 11.33 4.86 -11.14
N LEU A 75 11.35 5.79 -10.21
CA LEU A 75 10.65 7.08 -10.37
C LEU A 75 11.29 8.00 -11.42
N SER A 76 12.58 7.86 -11.67
CA SER A 76 13.25 8.61 -12.76
C SER A 76 12.93 8.08 -14.15
N SER A 77 12.46 6.82 -14.22
CA SER A 77 12.16 6.14 -15.49
C SER A 77 10.66 6.03 -15.81
N VAL A 78 9.82 6.77 -15.09
CA VAL A 78 8.37 6.79 -15.35
C VAL A 78 8.07 7.13 -16.81
N GLY A 79 7.12 6.41 -17.41
CA GLY A 79 6.78 6.56 -18.82
C GLY A 79 7.73 5.83 -19.80
N THR A 80 8.69 5.06 -19.29
CA THR A 80 9.62 4.27 -20.11
C THR A 80 9.56 2.78 -19.76
N PRO A 81 9.99 1.86 -20.62
CA PRO A 81 10.08 0.42 -20.30
C PRO A 81 10.96 0.11 -19.08
N ALA A 82 11.95 0.96 -18.78
CA ALA A 82 12.82 0.80 -17.61
C ALA A 82 12.06 0.90 -16.29
N PHE A 83 10.94 1.65 -16.24
CA PHE A 83 10.05 1.71 -15.08
C PHE A 83 9.58 0.31 -14.66
N HIS A 84 9.13 -0.52 -15.60
CA HIS A 84 8.69 -1.88 -15.33
C HIS A 84 9.81 -2.74 -14.73
N SER A 85 11.02 -2.67 -15.28
CA SER A 85 12.18 -3.41 -14.77
C SER A 85 12.53 -3.00 -13.33
N HIS A 86 12.56 -1.71 -13.04
CA HIS A 86 12.83 -1.21 -11.69
C HIS A 86 11.69 -1.51 -10.72
N SER A 87 10.42 -1.45 -11.15
CA SER A 87 9.27 -1.79 -10.29
C SER A 87 9.29 -3.26 -9.85
N ARG A 88 9.70 -4.17 -10.75
CA ARG A 88 9.90 -5.59 -10.41
C ARG A 88 11.00 -5.78 -9.38
N THR A 89 12.06 -5.00 -9.45
CA THR A 89 13.14 -5.04 -8.45
C THR A 89 12.67 -4.55 -7.08
N VAL A 90 11.85 -3.49 -7.04
CA VAL A 90 11.36 -2.89 -5.78
C VAL A 90 10.26 -3.74 -5.14
N TYR A 91 9.29 -4.20 -5.92
CA TYR A 91 8.07 -4.85 -5.41
C TYR A 91 8.03 -6.36 -5.61
N GLY A 92 8.92 -6.91 -6.42
CA GLY A 92 8.89 -8.32 -6.82
C GLY A 92 7.86 -8.57 -7.93
N VAL A 93 7.55 -9.83 -8.15
CA VAL A 93 6.55 -10.30 -9.14
C VAL A 93 5.64 -11.35 -8.51
N PRO A 94 4.39 -11.50 -9.01
CA PRO A 94 3.44 -12.47 -8.45
C PRO A 94 3.90 -13.93 -8.52
N THR A 95 4.79 -14.26 -9.45
CA THR A 95 5.36 -15.61 -9.62
C THR A 95 6.55 -15.90 -8.69
N GLN A 96 7.01 -14.93 -7.90
CA GLN A 96 8.12 -15.16 -6.97
C GLN A 96 7.66 -16.02 -5.79
N PRO A 97 8.36 -17.12 -5.45
CA PRO A 97 7.99 -17.95 -4.30
C PRO A 97 7.99 -17.16 -2.99
N LEU A 98 7.10 -17.51 -2.10
CA LEU A 98 7.05 -16.97 -0.74
C LEU A 98 8.27 -17.49 0.05
N ARG A 99 8.73 -16.71 1.03
CA ARG A 99 9.97 -17.01 1.76
C ARG A 99 9.95 -18.36 2.46
N TYR A 100 8.80 -18.80 2.96
CA TYR A 100 8.64 -20.02 3.78
C TYR A 100 7.58 -20.97 3.23
N ASP A 101 7.11 -20.77 2.01
CA ASP A 101 6.09 -21.56 1.34
C ASP A 101 6.47 -21.63 -0.15
N PRO A 102 6.46 -22.81 -0.79
CA PRO A 102 6.71 -22.94 -2.22
C PRO A 102 5.66 -22.27 -3.09
N ALA A 103 4.48 -21.95 -2.53
CA ALA A 103 3.46 -21.22 -3.25
C ALA A 103 3.92 -19.80 -3.61
N THR A 104 3.33 -19.27 -4.66
CA THR A 104 3.56 -17.88 -5.11
C THR A 104 2.33 -17.03 -4.78
N PRO A 105 2.46 -15.69 -4.71
CA PRO A 105 1.30 -14.81 -4.66
C PRO A 105 0.28 -15.08 -5.75
N LEU A 106 0.74 -15.39 -6.98
CA LEU A 106 -0.13 -15.75 -8.09
C LEU A 106 -0.96 -16.99 -7.78
N THR A 107 -0.30 -18.09 -7.40
CA THR A 107 -1.01 -19.35 -7.08
C THR A 107 -2.03 -19.15 -5.96
N ARG A 108 -1.72 -18.32 -4.96
CA ARG A 108 -2.67 -18.00 -3.89
C ARG A 108 -3.85 -17.16 -4.39
N ALA A 109 -3.57 -16.18 -5.26
CA ALA A 109 -4.62 -15.35 -5.87
C ALA A 109 -5.59 -16.19 -6.72
N GLU A 110 -5.07 -17.11 -7.53
CA GLU A 110 -5.86 -18.05 -8.33
C GLU A 110 -6.75 -18.94 -7.45
N GLN A 111 -6.20 -19.51 -6.37
CA GLN A 111 -6.95 -20.33 -5.41
C GLN A 111 -8.07 -19.53 -4.73
N ILE A 112 -7.79 -18.29 -4.30
CA ILE A 112 -8.78 -17.42 -3.69
C ILE A 112 -9.88 -17.06 -4.69
N HIS A 113 -9.50 -16.71 -5.90
CA HIS A 113 -10.44 -16.35 -6.95
C HIS A 113 -11.39 -17.51 -7.26
N ALA A 114 -10.86 -18.72 -7.50
CA ALA A 114 -11.65 -19.92 -7.75
C ALA A 114 -12.60 -20.25 -6.59
N ALA A 115 -12.12 -20.21 -5.34
CA ALA A 115 -12.96 -20.47 -4.19
C ALA A 115 -14.11 -19.45 -4.02
N ILE A 116 -13.86 -18.17 -4.34
CA ILE A 116 -14.89 -17.13 -4.28
C ILE A 116 -15.90 -17.30 -5.43
N GLU A 117 -15.46 -17.70 -6.61
CA GLU A 117 -16.37 -18.01 -7.72
C GLU A 117 -17.32 -19.16 -7.37
N GLU A 118 -16.82 -20.25 -6.80
CA GLU A 118 -17.66 -21.35 -6.33
C GLU A 118 -18.72 -20.88 -5.31
N LEU A 119 -18.34 -20.00 -4.36
CA LEU A 119 -19.27 -19.42 -3.39
C LEU A 119 -20.32 -18.50 -4.04
N THR A 120 -19.98 -17.84 -5.13
CA THR A 120 -20.91 -16.97 -5.88
C THR A 120 -22.03 -17.80 -6.51
N HIS A 121 -21.74 -18.99 -6.99
CA HIS A 121 -22.74 -19.89 -7.59
C HIS A 121 -23.81 -20.39 -6.61
N VAL A 122 -23.52 -20.39 -5.32
CA VAL A 122 -24.48 -20.82 -4.28
C VAL A 122 -25.22 -19.65 -3.62
N ASP A 123 -25.18 -18.46 -4.22
CA ASP A 123 -25.87 -17.24 -3.77
C ASP A 123 -25.58 -16.85 -2.28
N LEU A 124 -24.44 -17.28 -1.78
CA LEU A 124 -23.98 -16.95 -0.41
C LEU A 124 -23.32 -15.58 -0.33
N LEU A 125 -22.96 -14.99 -1.48
CA LEU A 125 -22.25 -13.72 -1.56
C LEU A 125 -23.19 -12.60 -2.04
N ARG A 126 -23.92 -12.00 -1.12
CA ARG A 126 -24.59 -10.73 -1.39
C ARG A 126 -23.56 -9.59 -1.32
N PRO A 127 -23.55 -8.68 -2.31
CA PRO A 127 -22.69 -7.49 -2.21
C PRO A 127 -22.98 -6.73 -0.90
N PRO A 128 -21.95 -6.35 -0.15
CA PRO A 128 -22.14 -5.63 1.09
C PRO A 128 -22.79 -4.26 0.84
N VAL A 129 -23.74 -3.89 1.69
CA VAL A 129 -24.39 -2.57 1.61
C VAL A 129 -23.42 -1.48 2.09
N ARG A 130 -23.05 -0.56 1.20
CA ARG A 130 -22.13 0.55 1.46
C ARG A 130 -22.93 1.83 1.70
N ASN A 131 -23.45 2.00 2.90
CA ASN A 131 -24.32 3.11 3.28
C ASN A 131 -23.65 4.14 4.21
N LEU A 132 -22.48 3.86 4.75
CA LEU A 132 -21.76 4.78 5.63
C LEU A 132 -20.90 5.77 4.83
N THR A 133 -20.85 7.02 5.30
CA THR A 133 -20.03 8.10 4.74
C THR A 133 -18.66 8.16 5.37
N GLY A 134 -17.73 8.91 4.76
CA GLY A 134 -16.42 9.19 5.35
C GLY A 134 -16.50 9.87 6.72
N ASP A 135 -17.47 10.77 6.92
CA ASP A 135 -17.68 11.44 8.21
C ASP A 135 -18.15 10.46 9.31
N GLN A 136 -19.02 9.51 8.97
CA GLN A 136 -19.46 8.47 9.90
C GLN A 136 -18.34 7.51 10.28
N ILE A 137 -17.49 7.13 9.33
CA ILE A 137 -16.28 6.33 9.61
C ILE A 137 -15.31 7.12 10.49
N ALA A 138 -15.06 8.39 10.21
CA ALA A 138 -14.21 9.22 11.06
C ALA A 138 -14.74 9.34 12.49
N ALA A 139 -16.07 9.50 12.65
CA ALA A 139 -16.73 9.52 13.95
C ALA A 139 -16.57 8.18 14.71
N TYR A 140 -16.62 7.04 14.00
CA TYR A 140 -16.37 5.71 14.55
C TYR A 140 -14.92 5.54 15.02
N LEU A 141 -13.95 6.02 14.24
CA LEU A 141 -12.52 5.84 14.50
C LEU A 141 -12.03 6.70 15.67
N ARG A 142 -12.42 7.98 15.76
CA ARG A 142 -11.89 8.95 16.74
C ARG A 142 -11.85 8.43 18.18
N PRO A 143 -12.97 7.99 18.79
CA PRO A 143 -12.93 7.54 20.19
C PRO A 143 -12.07 6.30 20.40
N LYS A 144 -12.02 5.38 19.42
CA LYS A 144 -11.26 4.14 19.50
C LYS A 144 -9.75 4.37 19.40
N VAL A 145 -9.35 5.26 18.48
CA VAL A 145 -7.96 5.68 18.29
C VAL A 145 -7.49 6.44 19.52
N GLN A 146 -8.30 7.37 20.05
CA GLN A 146 -7.99 8.09 21.28
C GLN A 146 -7.86 7.16 22.50
N ALA A 147 -8.74 6.19 22.65
CA ALA A 147 -8.69 5.21 23.73
C ALA A 147 -7.44 4.32 23.67
N HIS A 148 -6.93 4.01 22.46
CA HIS A 148 -5.77 3.13 22.28
C HIS A 148 -4.44 3.86 22.40
N PHE A 149 -4.30 5.05 21.79
CA PHE A 149 -3.03 5.77 21.68
C PHE A 149 -2.88 6.93 22.67
N GLY A 150 -3.95 7.31 23.38
CA GLY A 150 -3.89 8.41 24.34
C GLY A 150 -3.41 9.71 23.71
N ASP A 151 -2.37 10.31 24.27
CA ASP A 151 -1.79 11.58 23.81
C ASP A 151 -1.07 11.45 22.44
N ASP A 152 -0.68 10.24 22.06
CA ASP A 152 -0.06 9.96 20.76
C ASP A 152 -1.10 9.64 19.66
N ALA A 153 -2.40 9.79 19.95
CA ALA A 153 -3.46 9.48 19.01
C ALA A 153 -3.33 10.29 17.70
N PRO A 154 -3.38 9.65 16.52
CA PRO A 154 -3.36 10.37 15.26
C PRO A 154 -4.65 11.18 15.07
N GLU A 155 -4.52 12.32 14.41
CA GLU A 155 -5.66 13.14 13.99
C GLU A 155 -6.46 12.39 12.91
N ILE A 156 -7.79 12.29 13.07
CA ILE A 156 -8.68 11.69 12.07
C ILE A 156 -9.29 12.81 11.23
N LEU A 157 -8.89 12.87 9.95
CA LEU A 157 -9.29 13.89 8.99
C LEU A 157 -10.20 13.30 7.91
N VAL A 158 -11.26 14.02 7.56
CA VAL A 158 -12.04 13.75 6.35
C VAL A 158 -11.57 14.70 5.27
N VAL A 159 -11.18 14.17 4.11
CA VAL A 159 -10.60 14.92 3.00
C VAL A 159 -11.36 14.66 1.70
N ASP A 160 -11.38 15.65 0.82
CA ASP A 160 -12.10 15.54 -0.44
C ASP A 160 -11.28 14.80 -1.52
N GLU A 161 -9.96 14.98 -1.50
CA GLU A 161 -9.06 14.34 -2.46
C GLU A 161 -8.17 13.30 -1.79
N LEU A 162 -8.37 12.03 -2.16
CA LEU A 162 -7.55 10.91 -1.74
C LEU A 162 -7.66 9.79 -2.78
N SER A 163 -6.55 9.22 -3.20
CA SER A 163 -6.53 8.11 -4.17
C SER A 163 -7.10 6.81 -3.61
N ALA A 164 -6.97 6.61 -2.30
CA ALA A 164 -7.56 5.48 -1.55
C ALA A 164 -8.79 5.91 -0.75
N ASN A 165 -9.52 4.97 -0.15
CA ASN A 165 -10.62 5.28 0.75
C ASN A 165 -10.14 5.82 2.10
N ALA A 166 -9.00 5.33 2.58
CA ALA A 166 -8.28 5.86 3.74
C ALA A 166 -6.77 5.70 3.55
N VAL A 167 -5.99 6.50 4.26
CA VAL A 167 -4.51 6.42 4.32
C VAL A 167 -4.05 6.90 5.69
N ALA A 168 -3.12 6.15 6.30
CA ALA A 168 -2.50 6.52 7.55
C ALA A 168 -1.07 7.08 7.38
N THR A 169 -0.72 7.97 8.27
CA THR A 169 0.64 8.39 8.59
C THR A 169 0.82 8.27 10.10
N ALA A 170 2.01 8.44 10.61
CA ALA A 170 2.25 8.37 12.06
C ALA A 170 1.39 9.33 12.92
N THR A 171 0.90 10.43 12.34
CA THR A 171 0.16 11.47 13.06
C THR A 171 -1.25 11.72 12.53
N LYS A 172 -1.62 11.13 11.42
CA LYS A 172 -2.90 11.41 10.76
C LYS A 172 -3.44 10.16 10.07
N VAL A 173 -4.73 9.93 10.24
CA VAL A 173 -5.51 9.01 9.39
C VAL A 173 -6.47 9.86 8.57
N LYS A 174 -6.35 9.79 7.26
CA LYS A 174 -7.22 10.50 6.32
C LYS A 174 -8.27 9.54 5.78
N VAL A 175 -9.53 9.96 5.78
CA VAL A 175 -10.67 9.23 5.23
C VAL A 175 -11.27 10.06 4.10
N ARG A 176 -11.51 9.45 2.95
CA ARG A 176 -12.09 10.15 1.80
C ARG A 176 -13.58 10.41 2.01
N ARG A 177 -14.03 11.67 1.81
CA ARG A 177 -15.38 12.13 2.08
C ARG A 177 -16.44 11.44 1.21
N ASP A 178 -16.21 11.36 -0.09
CA ASP A 178 -17.14 10.82 -1.08
C ASP A 178 -17.16 9.27 -1.12
N ALA A 179 -16.23 8.62 -0.41
CA ALA A 179 -16.22 7.16 -0.31
C ALA A 179 -17.45 6.65 0.45
N ARG A 180 -17.86 5.43 0.12
CA ARG A 180 -18.94 4.71 0.79
C ARG A 180 -18.40 3.46 1.43
N PHE A 181 -18.85 3.20 2.65
CA PHE A 181 -18.32 2.16 3.51
C PHE A 181 -19.43 1.25 4.03
N THR A 182 -19.07 0.02 4.35
CA THR A 182 -19.88 -0.91 5.11
C THR A 182 -19.71 -0.66 6.62
N GLU A 183 -20.53 -1.28 7.45
CA GLU A 183 -20.35 -1.26 8.91
C GLU A 183 -19.01 -1.89 9.33
N ARG A 184 -18.55 -2.94 8.63
CA ARG A 184 -17.28 -3.61 8.91
C ARG A 184 -16.06 -2.83 8.47
N ASP A 185 -16.17 -1.98 7.45
CA ASP A 185 -15.04 -1.15 6.99
C ASP A 185 -14.49 -0.26 8.12
N GLY A 186 -15.32 0.18 9.06
CA GLY A 186 -14.84 0.94 10.22
C GLY A 186 -13.87 0.16 11.11
N ALA A 187 -14.21 -1.10 11.42
CA ALA A 187 -13.34 -1.98 12.20
C ALA A 187 -12.12 -2.43 11.39
N GLN A 188 -12.29 -2.70 10.10
CA GLN A 188 -11.20 -3.03 9.19
C GLN A 188 -10.18 -1.89 9.12
N LEU A 189 -10.62 -0.64 8.90
CA LEU A 189 -9.76 0.53 8.85
C LEU A 189 -9.09 0.83 10.21
N LEU A 190 -9.78 0.59 11.33
CA LEU A 190 -9.18 0.71 12.66
C LEU A 190 -7.98 -0.24 12.81
N ASN A 191 -8.14 -1.52 12.44
CA ASN A 191 -7.06 -2.50 12.53
C ASN A 191 -5.94 -2.19 11.54
N HIS A 192 -6.26 -1.95 10.28
CA HIS A 192 -5.31 -1.73 9.20
C HIS A 192 -4.55 -0.41 9.35
N GLU A 193 -5.29 0.71 9.32
CA GLU A 193 -4.71 2.05 9.26
C GLU A 193 -4.18 2.52 10.64
N ALA A 194 -4.98 2.35 11.70
CA ALA A 194 -4.59 2.86 13.00
C ALA A 194 -3.66 1.88 13.73
N PHE A 195 -4.08 0.66 14.02
CA PHE A 195 -3.29 -0.22 14.88
C PHE A 195 -2.00 -0.69 14.21
N ILE A 196 -2.01 -0.95 12.89
CA ILE A 196 -0.79 -1.39 12.20
C ILE A 196 0.03 -0.20 11.70
N HIS A 197 -0.49 0.64 10.81
CA HIS A 197 0.36 1.68 10.21
C HIS A 197 0.76 2.78 11.20
N VAL A 198 -0.20 3.34 11.96
CA VAL A 198 0.14 4.34 12.99
C VAL A 198 0.96 3.70 14.10
N GLY A 199 0.55 2.53 14.62
CA GLY A 199 1.26 1.83 15.69
C GLY A 199 2.71 1.51 15.32
N THR A 200 2.95 1.01 14.10
CA THR A 200 4.31 0.73 13.62
C THR A 200 5.15 2.01 13.51
N ALA A 201 4.56 3.10 13.00
CA ALA A 201 5.26 4.37 12.86
C ALA A 201 5.59 5.01 14.23
N LEU A 202 4.67 4.92 15.20
CA LEU A 202 4.90 5.39 16.57
C LEU A 202 5.98 4.56 17.26
N ASN A 203 5.91 3.23 17.19
CA ASN A 203 6.95 2.35 17.74
C ASN A 203 8.32 2.63 17.12
N GLY A 204 8.37 2.89 15.82
CA GLY A 204 9.61 3.28 15.14
C GLY A 204 10.19 4.60 15.67
N ARG A 205 9.34 5.57 16.01
CA ARG A 205 9.78 6.85 16.59
C ARG A 205 10.40 6.72 17.99
N LEU A 206 10.00 5.71 18.75
CA LEU A 206 10.59 5.40 20.05
C LEU A 206 12.00 4.82 19.95
N GLN A 207 12.43 4.42 18.73
CA GLN A 207 13.78 3.90 18.49
C GLN A 207 14.73 5.04 18.11
N SER A 208 15.23 5.76 19.12
CA SER A 208 16.11 6.94 18.93
C SER A 208 17.38 6.64 18.13
N ASP A 209 17.93 5.41 18.29
CA ASP A 209 19.19 5.00 17.65
C ASP A 209 19.01 4.60 16.18
N LEU A 210 17.77 4.33 15.75
CA LEU A 210 17.42 3.91 14.39
C LEU A 210 16.21 4.69 13.86
N PRO A 211 16.33 6.00 13.59
CA PRO A 211 15.21 6.84 13.12
C PRO A 211 14.55 6.36 11.84
N ILE A 212 15.24 5.57 11.01
CA ILE A 212 14.70 4.96 9.78
C ILE A 212 13.48 4.06 10.06
N LEU A 213 13.36 3.48 11.25
CA LEU A 213 12.22 2.64 11.63
C LEU A 213 10.90 3.42 11.74
N SER A 214 10.95 4.74 11.86
CA SER A 214 9.76 5.60 11.89
C SER A 214 9.23 5.98 10.50
N VAL A 215 9.95 5.63 9.45
CA VAL A 215 9.64 6.04 8.07
C VAL A 215 9.27 4.81 7.25
N GLY A 216 8.12 4.88 6.57
CA GLY A 216 7.75 3.85 5.59
C GLY A 216 8.70 3.91 4.39
N HIS A 217 9.27 2.77 4.05
CA HIS A 217 10.15 2.57 2.89
C HIS A 217 9.85 1.21 2.24
N PRO A 218 10.22 0.97 0.99
CA PRO A 218 9.85 -0.26 0.26
C PRO A 218 10.21 -1.56 0.98
N GLY A 219 11.32 -1.58 1.73
CA GLY A 219 11.76 -2.75 2.50
C GLY A 219 10.79 -3.16 3.62
N THR A 220 10.14 -2.20 4.26
CA THR A 220 9.17 -2.45 5.33
C THR A 220 7.73 -2.50 4.84
N THR A 221 7.40 -1.84 3.72
CA THR A 221 6.03 -1.72 3.21
C THR A 221 5.35 -3.07 3.03
N ARG A 222 6.01 -4.03 2.39
CA ARG A 222 5.46 -5.37 2.16
C ARG A 222 5.09 -6.07 3.48
N THR A 223 5.94 -5.98 4.49
CA THR A 223 5.67 -6.58 5.81
C THR A 223 4.55 -5.86 6.53
N GLN A 224 4.50 -4.54 6.47
CA GLN A 224 3.42 -3.75 7.08
C GLN A 224 2.07 -4.02 6.43
N GLU A 225 2.00 -4.03 5.10
CA GLU A 225 0.75 -4.35 4.39
C GLU A 225 0.29 -5.78 4.68
N GLY A 226 1.21 -6.75 4.68
CA GLY A 226 0.90 -8.12 5.05
C GLY A 226 0.39 -8.25 6.48
N LEU A 227 1.01 -7.55 7.43
CA LEU A 227 0.57 -7.51 8.83
C LEU A 227 -0.80 -6.84 8.97
N ALA A 228 -1.05 -5.77 8.21
CA ALA A 228 -2.32 -5.06 8.20
C ALA A 228 -3.46 -5.97 7.68
N VAL A 229 -3.26 -6.67 6.56
CA VAL A 229 -4.24 -7.65 6.06
C VAL A 229 -4.41 -8.82 7.03
N PHE A 230 -3.33 -9.30 7.65
CA PHE A 230 -3.40 -10.34 8.67
C PHE A 230 -4.21 -9.88 9.90
N SER A 231 -4.06 -8.61 10.32
CA SER A 231 -4.87 -8.06 11.41
C SER A 231 -6.37 -7.98 11.07
N GLU A 232 -6.71 -7.68 9.80
CA GLU A 232 -8.09 -7.78 9.31
C GLU A 232 -8.63 -9.21 9.45
N PHE A 233 -7.81 -10.21 9.10
CA PHE A 233 -8.18 -11.62 9.17
C PHE A 233 -8.41 -12.09 10.62
N VAL A 234 -7.44 -11.90 11.51
CA VAL A 234 -7.55 -12.38 12.90
C VAL A 234 -8.62 -11.65 13.70
N SER A 235 -8.96 -10.42 13.33
CA SER A 235 -10.06 -9.66 13.95
C SER A 235 -11.45 -9.97 13.35
N GLY A 236 -11.52 -10.86 12.34
CA GLY A 236 -12.77 -11.24 11.66
C GLY A 236 -13.34 -10.14 10.74
N ASN A 237 -12.51 -9.16 10.34
CA ASN A 237 -12.92 -8.03 9.51
C ASN A 237 -12.46 -8.13 8.05
N LEU A 238 -11.81 -9.23 7.66
CA LEU A 238 -11.47 -9.50 6.26
C LEU A 238 -12.68 -10.10 5.54
N GLU A 239 -13.44 -9.27 4.84
CA GLU A 239 -14.59 -9.70 4.06
C GLU A 239 -14.17 -10.37 2.74
N LEU A 240 -15.02 -11.28 2.22
CA LEU A 240 -14.75 -11.99 0.96
C LEU A 240 -14.60 -11.03 -0.24
N ASP A 241 -15.40 -9.96 -0.29
CA ASP A 241 -15.24 -8.89 -1.30
C ASP A 241 -13.86 -8.20 -1.20
N ARG A 242 -13.35 -7.99 0.02
CA ARG A 242 -12.00 -7.45 0.24
C ARG A 242 -10.93 -8.45 -0.21
N LEU A 243 -11.09 -9.73 0.15
CA LEU A 243 -10.17 -10.80 -0.24
C LEU A 243 -10.12 -10.97 -1.76
N ARG A 244 -11.29 -10.92 -2.43
CA ARG A 244 -11.40 -10.92 -3.89
C ARG A 244 -10.59 -9.79 -4.52
N ARG A 245 -10.76 -8.56 -4.04
CA ARG A 245 -10.00 -7.41 -4.56
C ARG A 245 -8.49 -7.56 -4.39
N LEU A 246 -8.02 -8.24 -3.35
CA LEU A 246 -6.59 -8.52 -3.17
C LEU A 246 -6.11 -9.54 -4.21
N ALA A 247 -6.87 -10.59 -4.46
CA ALA A 247 -6.58 -11.58 -5.50
C ALA A 247 -6.59 -10.92 -6.89
N ASP A 248 -7.65 -10.18 -7.25
CA ASP A 248 -7.80 -9.50 -8.54
C ASP A 248 -6.62 -8.56 -8.83
N ARG A 249 -6.11 -7.83 -7.83
CA ARG A 249 -4.92 -6.98 -7.99
C ARG A 249 -3.67 -7.78 -8.32
N THR A 250 -3.51 -8.95 -7.69
CA THR A 250 -2.36 -9.83 -7.96
C THR A 250 -2.43 -10.39 -9.38
N LEU A 251 -3.62 -10.81 -9.82
CA LEU A 251 -3.86 -11.28 -11.19
C LEU A 251 -3.61 -10.17 -12.22
N ALA A 252 -4.12 -8.96 -11.97
CA ALA A 252 -3.89 -7.81 -12.85
C ALA A 252 -2.40 -7.46 -12.98
N VAL A 253 -1.65 -7.49 -11.88
CA VAL A 253 -0.18 -7.28 -11.93
C VAL A 253 0.49 -8.38 -12.76
N GLN A 254 0.06 -9.64 -12.64
CA GLN A 254 0.60 -10.71 -13.46
C GLN A 254 0.30 -10.51 -14.94
N MET A 255 -0.91 -10.11 -15.29
CA MET A 255 -1.27 -9.81 -16.69
C MET A 255 -0.32 -8.76 -17.30
N VAL A 256 -0.04 -7.69 -16.56
CA VAL A 256 0.94 -6.67 -16.99
C VAL A 256 2.35 -7.26 -17.12
N CYS A 257 2.77 -8.12 -16.19
CA CYS A 257 4.08 -8.80 -16.27
C CYS A 257 4.20 -9.72 -17.50
N ASP A 258 3.09 -10.29 -17.95
CA ASP A 258 3.01 -11.16 -19.13
C ASP A 258 2.87 -10.36 -20.44
N GLY A 259 2.81 -9.02 -20.36
CA GLY A 259 2.75 -8.13 -21.51
C GLY A 259 1.34 -7.82 -22.00
N ALA A 260 0.32 -8.05 -21.16
CA ALA A 260 -1.02 -7.59 -21.50
C ALA A 260 -1.04 -6.07 -21.64
N ASP A 261 -1.67 -5.58 -22.68
CA ASP A 261 -2.04 -4.20 -22.89
C ASP A 261 -3.49 -3.94 -22.43
N PHE A 262 -3.91 -2.69 -22.59
CA PHE A 262 -5.24 -2.24 -22.15
C PHE A 262 -6.35 -2.62 -23.13
#